data_343642fcc36491e050018c9f71c7d9ae
#
_entry.id   343642fcc36491e050018c9f71c7d9ae
#
_cell.length_a   1.000
_cell.length_b   1.000
_cell.length_c   1.000
_cell.angle_alpha   90.00
_cell.angle_beta   90.00
_cell.angle_gamma   90.00
#
_symmetry.space_group_name_H-M   'P 1'
#
loop_
_entity.id
_entity.type
_entity.pdbx_description
1 polymer ?
#
loop_
_entity_poly.entity_id
_entity_poly.type
_entity_poly.pdbx_seq_one_letter_code
_entity_poly.pdbx_strand_id
1 'polypeptide(L)'
;MKIGILSCGAVTPGGIGLDTLDSTWPQKQVDSGTGKHSYPVSLVDQTLPELTRWGKEPRLRRASPIAYYMTEAASQALSSVPDIDLSRTGVIASFFLGCLVYSVRFYRQMTTEGRRFASPILFPETVFNSPVSHLVSTLGTSGPVYSQVGDKSCWANSLRTAECWMRRGIVDNVLVIGAEEFDPYQLDAFHSAGWMRGNRFVVGEGAGAILLTSKPSEQSVILDGLSDGHCYSSKSDALSAAFECFSEHPPETRVMPTATSWVQQIESKVVADRLLPGIAHPTCEASTASAAWDTIKAAKLIKDGTVGEIIVPYWGLSQQFGAVRLTAPSLAN
;
A
#
# COMPACT_ATOMS: atom_id res chain seq x y z
N MET A 1 -6.67 5.22 -23.88
CA MET A 1 -7.69 4.85 -22.89
C MET A 1 -7.29 5.53 -21.59
N LYS A 2 -8.18 6.30 -21.00
CA LYS A 2 -7.99 6.89 -19.66
C LYS A 2 -8.41 5.87 -18.60
N ILE A 3 -7.68 5.83 -17.51
CA ILE A 3 -7.99 4.99 -16.34
C ILE A 3 -8.31 5.92 -15.19
N GLY A 4 -9.44 5.70 -14.54
CA GLY A 4 -9.89 6.52 -13.43
C GLY A 4 -9.91 5.76 -12.10
N ILE A 5 -9.73 6.49 -11.01
CA ILE A 5 -9.98 6.02 -9.65
C ILE A 5 -11.46 6.27 -9.33
N LEU A 6 -12.23 5.21 -9.14
CA LEU A 6 -13.65 5.29 -8.77
C LEU A 6 -13.84 5.54 -7.29
N SER A 7 -13.16 4.75 -6.49
CA SER A 7 -13.32 4.75 -5.04
C SER A 7 -12.06 4.22 -4.35
N CYS A 8 -12.01 4.45 -3.05
CA CYS A 8 -10.89 4.05 -2.19
C CYS A 8 -11.40 3.52 -0.86
N GLY A 9 -10.53 2.78 -0.17
CA GLY A 9 -10.73 2.37 1.21
C GLY A 9 -9.40 2.29 1.95
N ALA A 10 -9.42 2.50 3.26
CA ALA A 10 -8.21 2.51 4.07
C ALA A 10 -8.43 1.89 5.44
N VAL A 11 -7.44 1.13 5.87
CA VAL A 11 -7.23 0.66 7.25
C VAL A 11 -5.85 1.14 7.66
N THR A 12 -5.80 1.97 8.69
CA THR A 12 -4.58 2.63 9.14
C THR A 12 -4.40 2.46 10.66
N PRO A 13 -3.24 2.74 11.21
CA PRO A 13 -3.07 2.82 12.66
C PRO A 13 -3.96 3.90 13.33
N GLY A 14 -4.43 4.87 12.57
CA GLY A 14 -5.39 5.89 13.04
C GLY A 14 -6.84 5.40 13.05
N GLY A 15 -7.13 4.22 12.48
CA GLY A 15 -8.48 3.64 12.41
C GLY A 15 -8.90 3.23 11.00
N ILE A 16 -10.20 3.24 10.78
CA ILE A 16 -10.85 2.75 9.55
C ILE A 16 -11.43 3.94 8.76
N GLY A 17 -11.20 3.95 7.44
CA GLY A 17 -11.75 4.96 6.53
C GLY A 17 -10.74 6.03 6.12
N LEU A 18 -11.11 6.81 5.10
CA LEU A 18 -10.21 7.77 4.43
C LEU A 18 -9.83 8.97 5.30
N ASP A 19 -10.67 9.35 6.26
CA ASP A 19 -10.41 10.51 7.14
C ASP A 19 -9.24 10.25 8.09
N THR A 20 -8.92 8.97 8.35
CA THR A 20 -7.78 8.59 9.19
C THR A 20 -6.44 8.92 8.56
N LEU A 21 -6.39 9.13 7.23
CA LEU A 21 -5.19 9.51 6.50
C LEU A 21 -4.71 10.94 6.81
N ASP A 22 -5.58 11.78 7.34
CA ASP A 22 -5.27 13.17 7.72
C ASP A 22 -5.01 13.33 9.22
N SER A 23 -5.12 12.25 9.99
CA SER A 23 -4.93 12.26 11.44
C SER A 23 -3.49 11.89 11.84
N THR A 24 -3.13 12.23 13.07
CA THR A 24 -1.91 11.70 13.73
C THR A 24 -2.18 10.30 14.22
N TRP A 25 -1.26 9.38 13.98
CA TRP A 25 -1.43 7.99 14.37
C TRP A 25 -0.73 7.69 15.71
N PRO A 26 -1.33 6.85 16.56
CA PRO A 26 -0.74 6.48 17.83
C PRO A 26 0.53 5.68 17.62
N GLN A 27 1.51 5.91 18.48
CA GLN A 27 2.77 5.15 18.50
C GLN A 27 2.96 4.50 19.87
N LYS A 28 3.54 3.31 19.88
CA LYS A 28 3.94 2.61 21.10
C LYS A 28 5.32 2.00 20.94
N GLN A 29 6.07 1.90 22.04
CA GLN A 29 7.34 1.17 22.05
C GLN A 29 7.08 -0.32 22.04
N VAL A 30 7.76 -1.05 21.16
CA VAL A 30 7.68 -2.50 21.05
C VAL A 30 9.10 -3.08 21.02
N ASP A 31 9.33 -4.10 21.83
CA ASP A 31 10.57 -4.84 21.79
C ASP A 31 10.62 -5.73 20.54
N SER A 32 11.80 -5.83 19.93
CA SER A 32 12.02 -6.73 18.79
C SER A 32 11.80 -8.18 19.17
N GLY A 33 11.58 -9.05 18.20
CA GLY A 33 11.28 -10.48 18.43
C GLY A 33 12.35 -11.21 19.24
N THR A 34 13.60 -10.74 19.21
CA THR A 34 14.70 -11.24 20.05
C THR A 34 14.83 -10.52 21.39
N GLY A 35 14.08 -9.45 21.63
CA GLY A 35 14.16 -8.60 22.83
C GLY A 35 15.44 -7.76 22.94
N LYS A 36 16.26 -7.69 21.88
CA LYS A 36 17.55 -6.97 21.90
C LYS A 36 17.40 -5.48 21.63
N HIS A 37 16.34 -5.08 20.98
CA HIS A 37 16.09 -3.70 20.53
C HIS A 37 14.64 -3.34 20.82
N SER A 38 14.38 -2.04 20.97
CA SER A 38 13.03 -1.50 21.15
C SER A 38 12.83 -0.31 20.21
N TYR A 39 11.70 -0.27 19.50
CA TYR A 39 11.41 0.76 18.52
C TYR A 39 9.97 1.26 18.62
N PRO A 40 9.72 2.52 18.28
CA PRO A 40 8.36 2.99 18.11
C PRO A 40 7.71 2.33 16.89
N VAL A 41 6.48 1.88 17.05
CA VAL A 41 5.65 1.31 16.01
C VAL A 41 4.27 1.93 16.02
N SER A 42 3.58 1.93 14.90
CA SER A 42 2.22 2.43 14.74
C SER A 42 1.35 1.31 14.19
N LEU A 43 0.49 0.75 15.03
CA LEU A 43 -0.25 -0.48 14.74
C LEU A 43 -1.75 -0.24 14.68
N VAL A 44 -2.42 -1.04 13.86
CA VAL A 44 -3.87 -1.06 13.74
C VAL A 44 -4.49 -1.62 15.02
N ASP A 45 -5.54 -0.99 15.51
CA ASP A 45 -6.35 -1.54 16.59
C ASP A 45 -7.23 -2.69 16.04
N GLN A 46 -6.79 -3.92 16.28
CA GLN A 46 -7.49 -5.12 15.83
C GLN A 46 -8.82 -5.38 16.56
N THR A 47 -9.13 -4.61 17.60
CA THR A 47 -10.40 -4.74 18.36
C THR A 47 -11.54 -3.95 17.74
N LEU A 48 -11.27 -3.14 16.73
CA LEU A 48 -12.29 -2.35 16.03
C LEU A 48 -13.40 -3.26 15.47
N PRO A 49 -14.68 -2.86 15.63
CA PRO A 49 -15.83 -3.66 15.17
C PRO A 49 -15.75 -4.02 13.68
N GLU A 50 -15.28 -3.10 12.85
CA GLU A 50 -15.11 -3.25 11.41
C GLU A 50 -14.13 -4.38 11.06
N LEU A 51 -13.12 -4.61 11.89
CA LEU A 51 -12.16 -5.71 11.70
C LEU A 51 -12.64 -6.99 12.35
N THR A 52 -13.17 -6.92 13.58
CA THR A 52 -13.62 -8.10 14.32
C THR A 52 -14.79 -8.82 13.65
N ARG A 53 -15.60 -8.11 12.84
CA ARG A 53 -16.66 -8.74 12.03
C ARG A 53 -16.10 -9.78 11.06
N TRP A 54 -14.92 -9.56 10.50
CA TRP A 54 -14.27 -10.48 9.56
C TRP A 54 -13.82 -11.78 10.23
N GLY A 55 -13.50 -11.75 11.52
CA GLY A 55 -13.22 -12.96 12.30
C GLY A 55 -14.41 -13.90 12.47
N LYS A 56 -15.63 -13.40 12.23
CA LYS A 56 -16.89 -14.21 12.23
C LYS A 56 -17.15 -14.82 10.84
N GLU A 57 -16.54 -14.30 9.80
CA GLU A 57 -16.67 -14.82 8.44
C GLU A 57 -15.94 -16.19 8.35
N PRO A 58 -16.63 -17.27 7.96
CA PRO A 58 -16.05 -18.62 7.97
C PRO A 58 -14.73 -18.76 7.20
N ARG A 59 -14.59 -18.02 6.10
CA ARG A 59 -13.40 -18.06 5.25
C ARG A 59 -12.21 -17.32 5.84
N LEU A 60 -12.47 -16.27 6.62
CA LEU A 60 -11.45 -15.42 7.24
C LEU A 60 -11.10 -15.84 8.67
N ARG A 61 -11.88 -16.68 9.31
CA ARG A 61 -11.73 -17.06 10.73
C ARG A 61 -10.33 -17.51 11.16
N ARG A 62 -9.53 -18.01 10.23
CA ARG A 62 -8.16 -18.50 10.48
C ARG A 62 -7.10 -17.69 9.73
N ALA A 63 -7.50 -16.65 9.05
CA ALA A 63 -6.60 -15.82 8.27
C ALA A 63 -5.71 -14.95 9.17
N SER A 64 -4.55 -14.57 8.65
CA SER A 64 -3.65 -13.60 9.27
C SER A 64 -4.30 -12.20 9.32
N PRO A 65 -3.94 -11.32 10.26
CA PRO A 65 -4.47 -9.96 10.38
C PRO A 65 -4.48 -9.17 9.07
N ILE A 66 -3.47 -9.34 8.23
CA ILE A 66 -3.38 -8.69 6.92
C ILE A 66 -4.61 -8.95 6.05
N ALA A 67 -5.20 -10.15 6.12
CA ALA A 67 -6.40 -10.48 5.36
C ALA A 67 -7.62 -9.66 5.82
N TYR A 68 -7.72 -9.35 7.12
CA TYR A 68 -8.79 -8.49 7.65
C TYR A 68 -8.61 -7.05 7.18
N TYR A 69 -7.37 -6.53 7.24
CA TYR A 69 -7.06 -5.18 6.77
C TYR A 69 -7.40 -5.02 5.29
N MET A 70 -6.97 -5.97 4.47
CA MET A 70 -7.24 -5.97 3.03
C MET A 70 -8.73 -6.05 2.73
N THR A 71 -9.45 -6.97 3.40
CA THR A 71 -10.88 -7.19 3.15
C THR A 71 -11.69 -5.97 3.56
N GLU A 72 -11.32 -5.32 4.67
CA GLU A 72 -11.98 -4.10 5.12
C GLU A 72 -11.74 -2.94 4.15
N ALA A 73 -10.50 -2.67 3.77
CA ALA A 73 -10.19 -1.62 2.81
C ALA A 73 -10.88 -1.85 1.44
N ALA A 74 -10.86 -3.10 0.96
CA ALA A 74 -11.54 -3.48 -0.27
C ALA A 74 -13.06 -3.33 -0.19
N SER A 75 -13.66 -3.73 0.94
CA SER A 75 -15.10 -3.59 1.19
C SER A 75 -15.55 -2.13 1.15
N GLN A 76 -14.76 -1.21 1.74
CA GLN A 76 -15.04 0.24 1.67
C GLN A 76 -15.03 0.73 0.22
N ALA A 77 -14.00 0.37 -0.55
CA ALA A 77 -13.88 0.77 -1.95
C ALA A 77 -15.06 0.24 -2.79
N LEU A 78 -15.42 -1.03 -2.65
CA LEU A 78 -16.51 -1.63 -3.41
C LEU A 78 -17.89 -1.11 -2.99
N SER A 79 -18.12 -0.90 -1.69
CA SER A 79 -19.40 -0.40 -1.19
C SER A 79 -19.76 1.01 -1.67
N SER A 80 -18.74 1.78 -2.07
CA SER A 80 -18.92 3.12 -2.65
C SER A 80 -19.39 3.08 -4.11
N VAL A 81 -19.39 1.89 -4.75
CA VAL A 81 -19.78 1.69 -6.16
C VAL A 81 -20.66 0.43 -6.25
N PRO A 82 -21.95 0.49 -5.80
CA PRO A 82 -22.78 -0.71 -5.63
C PRO A 82 -23.09 -1.46 -6.93
N ASP A 83 -23.07 -0.79 -8.07
CA ASP A 83 -23.41 -1.37 -9.38
C ASP A 83 -22.19 -1.92 -10.13
N ILE A 84 -21.06 -2.12 -9.46
CA ILE A 84 -19.85 -2.63 -10.10
C ILE A 84 -20.00 -4.10 -10.49
N ASP A 85 -19.61 -4.43 -11.72
CA ASP A 85 -19.59 -5.81 -12.19
C ASP A 85 -18.37 -6.55 -11.62
N LEU A 86 -18.59 -7.34 -10.56
CA LEU A 86 -17.56 -8.14 -9.92
C LEU A 86 -16.99 -9.24 -10.83
N SER A 87 -17.73 -9.68 -11.85
CA SER A 87 -17.23 -10.67 -12.83
C SER A 87 -16.20 -10.08 -13.79
N ARG A 88 -16.26 -8.76 -13.99
CA ARG A 88 -15.34 -7.98 -14.82
C ARG A 88 -14.36 -7.16 -13.97
N THR A 89 -14.19 -7.52 -12.69
CA THR A 89 -13.29 -6.85 -11.74
C THR A 89 -12.15 -7.78 -11.36
N GLY A 90 -10.91 -7.41 -11.73
CA GLY A 90 -9.69 -8.09 -11.29
C GLY A 90 -9.23 -7.60 -9.93
N VAL A 91 -8.38 -8.40 -9.25
CA VAL A 91 -7.78 -8.06 -7.97
C VAL A 91 -6.26 -8.18 -8.05
N ILE A 92 -5.55 -7.14 -7.67
CA ILE A 92 -4.09 -7.13 -7.54
C ILE A 92 -3.74 -6.71 -6.13
N ALA A 93 -3.01 -7.54 -5.41
CA ALA A 93 -2.50 -7.22 -4.09
C ALA A 93 -0.97 -7.15 -4.08
N SER A 94 -0.44 -6.18 -3.37
CA SER A 94 1.00 -5.95 -3.19
C SER A 94 1.38 -6.08 -1.73
N PHE A 95 2.49 -6.77 -1.49
CA PHE A 95 3.05 -7.02 -0.16
C PHE A 95 4.56 -6.87 -0.19
N PHE A 96 5.14 -6.43 0.90
CA PHE A 96 6.58 -6.56 1.13
C PHE A 96 6.90 -7.80 1.97
N LEU A 97 6.27 -7.92 3.14
CA LEU A 97 6.48 -9.04 4.06
C LEU A 97 5.31 -10.05 4.06
N GLY A 98 4.14 -9.63 3.63
CA GLY A 98 2.95 -10.48 3.48
C GLY A 98 2.47 -11.07 4.81
N CYS A 99 2.18 -12.38 4.84
CA CYS A 99 1.67 -13.10 6.01
C CYS A 99 2.77 -13.36 7.06
N LEU A 100 3.38 -12.29 7.57
CA LEU A 100 4.54 -12.36 8.47
C LEU A 100 4.20 -13.02 9.81
N VAL A 101 3.07 -12.66 10.42
CA VAL A 101 2.64 -13.17 11.73
C VAL A 101 2.53 -14.69 11.72
N TYR A 102 1.90 -15.25 10.69
CA TYR A 102 1.74 -16.69 10.58
C TYR A 102 3.01 -17.39 10.10
N SER A 103 3.82 -16.75 9.28
CA SER A 103 5.14 -17.26 8.89
C SER A 103 6.06 -17.40 10.08
N VAL A 104 6.13 -16.37 10.95
CA VAL A 104 6.91 -16.41 12.19
C VAL A 104 6.36 -17.50 13.12
N ARG A 105 5.05 -17.57 13.30
CA ARG A 105 4.42 -18.60 14.16
C ARG A 105 4.71 -20.01 13.68
N PHE A 106 4.59 -20.26 12.37
CA PHE A 106 4.87 -21.55 11.77
C PHE A 106 6.34 -21.95 11.91
N TYR A 107 7.24 -21.01 11.62
CA TYR A 107 8.68 -21.25 11.76
C TYR A 107 9.08 -21.52 13.19
N ARG A 108 8.57 -20.77 14.17
CA ARG A 108 8.80 -21.02 15.59
C ARG A 108 8.34 -22.41 15.98
N GLN A 109 7.16 -22.85 15.57
CA GLN A 109 6.67 -24.19 15.85
C GLN A 109 7.64 -25.27 15.30
N MET A 110 8.11 -25.12 14.07
CA MET A 110 9.09 -26.05 13.50
C MET A 110 10.42 -26.10 14.25
N THR A 111 10.90 -24.96 14.74
CA THR A 111 12.22 -24.87 15.39
C THR A 111 12.20 -25.25 16.86
N THR A 112 11.09 -25.01 17.58
CA THR A 112 10.97 -25.29 19.03
C THR A 112 10.38 -26.67 19.31
N GLU A 113 9.38 -27.09 18.54
CA GLU A 113 8.67 -28.36 18.77
C GLU A 113 9.15 -29.48 17.81
N GLY A 114 9.82 -29.09 16.72
CA GLY A 114 10.32 -29.99 15.68
C GLY A 114 9.39 -30.11 14.47
N ARG A 115 9.98 -30.47 13.34
CA ARG A 115 9.29 -30.51 12.02
C ARG A 115 8.03 -31.38 11.98
N ARG A 116 7.96 -32.42 12.85
CA ARG A 116 6.81 -33.33 12.93
C ARG A 116 5.56 -32.67 13.50
N PHE A 117 5.72 -31.57 14.22
CA PHE A 117 4.63 -30.84 14.86
C PHE A 117 4.22 -29.61 14.05
N ALA A 118 4.87 -29.33 12.93
CA ALA A 118 4.48 -28.25 12.04
C ALA A 118 3.01 -28.38 11.64
N SER A 119 2.23 -27.34 11.92
CA SER A 119 0.77 -27.37 11.68
C SER A 119 0.44 -27.34 10.18
N PRO A 120 -0.21 -28.38 9.64
CA PRO A 120 -0.67 -28.37 8.23
C PRO A 120 -1.79 -27.37 7.98
N ILE A 121 -2.45 -26.89 9.03
CA ILE A 121 -3.50 -25.87 8.94
C ILE A 121 -2.89 -24.47 8.86
N LEU A 122 -1.76 -24.24 9.54
CA LEU A 122 -1.09 -22.95 9.55
C LEU A 122 -0.28 -22.70 8.29
N PHE A 123 0.31 -23.76 7.70
CA PHE A 123 1.17 -23.62 6.52
C PHE A 123 0.52 -22.90 5.33
N PRO A 124 -0.74 -23.20 4.92
CA PRO A 124 -1.38 -22.48 3.82
C PRO A 124 -1.56 -20.98 4.08
N GLU A 125 -1.57 -20.56 5.33
CA GLU A 125 -1.73 -19.15 5.72
C GLU A 125 -0.40 -18.37 5.73
N THR A 126 0.72 -19.05 5.47
CA THR A 126 2.06 -18.41 5.38
C THR A 126 2.40 -17.91 3.99
N VAL A 127 1.62 -18.26 2.97
CA VAL A 127 1.93 -17.92 1.57
C VAL A 127 1.28 -16.60 1.15
N PHE A 128 1.97 -15.83 0.31
CA PHE A 128 1.55 -14.48 -0.09
C PHE A 128 0.19 -14.41 -0.79
N ASN A 129 -0.28 -15.46 -1.42
CA ASN A 129 -1.60 -15.47 -2.08
C ASN A 129 -2.76 -15.86 -1.16
N SER A 130 -2.51 -16.30 0.08
CA SER A 130 -3.56 -16.69 1.01
C SER A 130 -4.52 -15.52 1.35
N PRO A 131 -4.04 -14.33 1.76
CA PRO A 131 -4.93 -13.22 2.07
C PRO A 131 -5.82 -12.81 0.91
N VAL A 132 -5.26 -12.82 -0.31
CA VAL A 132 -6.02 -12.47 -1.52
C VAL A 132 -7.07 -13.52 -1.85
N SER A 133 -6.77 -14.81 -1.66
CA SER A 133 -7.73 -15.90 -1.85
C SER A 133 -8.91 -15.78 -0.89
N HIS A 134 -8.65 -15.43 0.36
CA HIS A 134 -9.70 -15.16 1.34
C HIS A 134 -10.56 -13.97 0.93
N LEU A 135 -9.92 -12.87 0.54
CA LEU A 135 -10.59 -11.65 0.10
C LEU A 135 -11.52 -11.90 -1.08
N VAL A 136 -11.02 -12.47 -2.18
CA VAL A 136 -11.83 -12.68 -3.39
C VAL A 136 -12.98 -13.64 -3.15
N SER A 137 -12.75 -14.66 -2.31
CA SER A 137 -13.81 -15.59 -1.90
C SER A 137 -14.88 -14.95 -1.02
N THR A 138 -14.51 -13.95 -0.22
CA THR A 138 -15.44 -13.25 0.69
C THR A 138 -16.23 -12.18 -0.07
N LEU A 139 -15.58 -11.44 -0.95
CA LEU A 139 -16.19 -10.34 -1.71
C LEU A 139 -16.87 -10.81 -3.01
N GLY A 140 -16.65 -12.04 -3.44
CA GLY A 140 -17.33 -12.62 -4.61
C GLY A 140 -16.78 -12.12 -5.96
N THR A 141 -15.56 -11.57 -6.00
CA THR A 141 -14.92 -11.21 -7.28
C THR A 141 -14.53 -12.47 -8.03
N SER A 142 -14.74 -12.50 -9.35
CA SER A 142 -14.44 -13.65 -10.21
C SER A 142 -13.50 -13.33 -11.38
N GLY A 143 -12.97 -12.11 -11.44
CA GLY A 143 -11.91 -11.73 -12.38
C GLY A 143 -10.53 -12.32 -12.01
N PRO A 144 -9.50 -12.03 -12.81
CA PRO A 144 -8.14 -12.50 -12.55
C PRO A 144 -7.61 -11.93 -11.23
N VAL A 145 -6.79 -12.73 -10.56
CA VAL A 145 -6.20 -12.39 -9.25
C VAL A 145 -4.69 -12.49 -9.35
N TYR A 146 -3.99 -11.51 -8.82
CA TYR A 146 -2.53 -11.48 -8.81
C TYR A 146 -1.96 -10.95 -7.50
N SER A 147 -0.95 -11.63 -6.96
CA SER A 147 -0.18 -11.19 -5.80
C SER A 147 1.21 -10.77 -6.25
N GLN A 148 1.60 -9.55 -5.94
CA GLN A 148 2.95 -9.04 -6.19
C GLN A 148 3.72 -8.89 -4.88
N VAL A 149 5.00 -9.24 -4.91
CA VAL A 149 5.88 -9.16 -3.75
C VAL A 149 7.02 -8.20 -4.07
N GLY A 150 7.19 -7.19 -3.25
CA GLY A 150 8.21 -6.17 -3.37
C GLY A 150 8.01 -5.07 -2.36
N ASP A 151 8.96 -4.15 -2.26
CA ASP A 151 8.85 -3.02 -1.34
C ASP A 151 7.84 -1.94 -1.85
N LYS A 152 7.88 -0.75 -1.26
CA LYS A 152 6.94 0.34 -1.58
C LYS A 152 6.80 0.62 -3.08
N SER A 153 7.90 0.50 -3.85
CA SER A 153 7.89 0.75 -5.29
C SER A 153 7.10 -0.29 -6.09
N CYS A 154 6.87 -1.49 -5.53
CA CYS A 154 6.06 -2.56 -6.12
C CYS A 154 4.61 -2.09 -6.41
N TRP A 155 4.14 -1.10 -5.68
CA TRP A 155 2.83 -0.50 -5.91
C TRP A 155 2.67 0.07 -7.32
N ALA A 156 3.69 0.76 -7.85
CA ALA A 156 3.68 1.26 -9.24
C ALA A 156 3.53 0.11 -10.25
N ASN A 157 4.19 -1.03 -10.00
CA ASN A 157 4.06 -2.22 -10.85
C ASN A 157 2.64 -2.81 -10.79
N SER A 158 1.99 -2.75 -9.62
CA SER A 158 0.59 -3.19 -9.47
C SER A 158 -0.35 -2.31 -10.27
N LEU A 159 -0.16 -0.99 -10.25
CA LEU A 159 -0.92 -0.06 -11.07
C LEU A 159 -0.69 -0.30 -12.57
N ARG A 160 0.55 -0.56 -12.98
CA ARG A 160 0.90 -0.89 -14.38
C ARG A 160 0.25 -2.21 -14.82
N THR A 161 0.22 -3.22 -13.96
CA THR A 161 -0.44 -4.49 -14.25
C THR A 161 -1.95 -4.28 -14.41
N ALA A 162 -2.57 -3.49 -13.55
CA ALA A 162 -3.98 -3.12 -13.66
C ALA A 162 -4.26 -2.39 -14.98
N GLU A 163 -3.44 -1.41 -15.33
CA GLU A 163 -3.52 -0.70 -16.61
C GLU A 163 -3.44 -1.68 -17.79
N CYS A 164 -2.49 -2.62 -17.77
CA CYS A 164 -2.30 -3.60 -18.82
C CYS A 164 -3.54 -4.50 -18.99
N TRP A 165 -4.14 -4.98 -17.89
CA TRP A 165 -5.35 -5.81 -17.96
C TRP A 165 -6.54 -5.06 -18.54
N MET A 166 -6.74 -3.81 -18.11
CA MET A 166 -7.83 -2.96 -18.65
C MET A 166 -7.61 -2.59 -20.12
N ARG A 167 -6.38 -2.20 -20.50
CA ARG A 167 -6.05 -1.89 -21.92
C ARG A 167 -6.24 -3.07 -22.85
N ARG A 168 -6.04 -4.28 -22.37
CA ARG A 168 -6.26 -5.52 -23.14
C ARG A 168 -7.71 -6.02 -23.09
N GLY A 169 -8.60 -5.32 -22.39
CA GLY A 169 -10.01 -5.70 -22.25
C GLY A 169 -10.24 -6.99 -21.46
N ILE A 170 -9.23 -7.43 -20.68
CA ILE A 170 -9.36 -8.62 -19.80
C ILE A 170 -10.41 -8.34 -18.73
N VAL A 171 -10.37 -7.14 -18.13
CA VAL A 171 -11.32 -6.65 -17.14
C VAL A 171 -11.71 -5.20 -17.44
N ASP A 172 -12.82 -4.74 -16.90
CA ASP A 172 -13.25 -3.35 -16.95
C ASP A 172 -12.77 -2.57 -15.72
N ASN A 173 -12.62 -3.26 -14.58
CA ASN A 173 -12.21 -2.68 -13.32
C ASN A 173 -11.11 -3.51 -12.67
N VAL A 174 -10.29 -2.87 -11.84
CA VAL A 174 -9.27 -3.55 -11.03
C VAL A 174 -9.25 -2.96 -9.63
N LEU A 175 -9.41 -3.81 -8.64
CA LEU A 175 -9.17 -3.49 -7.24
C LEU A 175 -7.68 -3.72 -6.95
N VAL A 176 -6.94 -2.64 -6.70
CA VAL A 176 -5.51 -2.68 -6.35
C VAL A 176 -5.37 -2.43 -4.87
N ILE A 177 -4.64 -3.30 -4.17
CA ILE A 177 -4.52 -3.27 -2.70
C ILE A 177 -3.06 -3.34 -2.32
N GLY A 178 -2.61 -2.42 -1.46
CA GLY A 178 -1.33 -2.51 -0.75
C GLY A 178 -1.59 -2.84 0.71
N ALA A 179 -0.90 -3.82 1.26
CA ALA A 179 -1.15 -4.25 2.64
C ALA A 179 0.10 -4.80 3.32
N GLU A 180 0.20 -4.56 4.62
CA GLU A 180 1.24 -5.12 5.49
C GLU A 180 0.65 -5.44 6.87
N GLU A 181 1.24 -6.45 7.52
CA GLU A 181 1.02 -6.75 8.93
C GLU A 181 2.35 -6.70 9.69
N PHE A 182 2.28 -6.51 10.99
CA PHE A 182 3.44 -6.35 11.85
C PHE A 182 3.69 -7.61 12.71
N ASP A 183 4.95 -8.01 12.80
CA ASP A 183 5.46 -8.93 13.81
C ASP A 183 6.77 -8.38 14.40
N PRO A 184 7.03 -8.50 15.73
CA PRO A 184 8.24 -7.99 16.34
C PRO A 184 9.57 -8.46 15.73
N TYR A 185 9.64 -9.62 15.08
CA TYR A 185 10.82 -10.08 14.35
C TYR A 185 11.16 -9.23 13.12
N GLN A 186 10.19 -8.48 12.58
CA GLN A 186 10.45 -7.47 11.53
C GLN A 186 11.44 -6.41 12.01
N LEU A 187 11.36 -6.00 13.28
CA LEU A 187 12.28 -5.01 13.85
C LEU A 187 13.72 -5.52 13.88
N ASP A 188 13.94 -6.81 14.21
CA ASP A 188 15.27 -7.42 14.15
C ASP A 188 15.82 -7.46 12.72
N ALA A 189 14.99 -7.82 11.75
CA ALA A 189 15.38 -7.86 10.35
C ALA A 189 15.73 -6.45 9.83
N PHE A 190 14.89 -5.45 10.09
CA PHE A 190 15.11 -4.07 9.68
C PHE A 190 16.32 -3.44 10.39
N HIS A 191 16.54 -3.77 11.66
CA HIS A 191 17.76 -3.39 12.38
C HIS A 191 19.00 -3.96 11.70
N SER A 192 19.01 -5.26 11.42
CA SER A 192 20.12 -5.97 10.78
C SER A 192 20.42 -5.44 9.38
N ALA A 193 19.38 -5.05 8.63
CA ALA A 193 19.52 -4.39 7.32
C ALA A 193 20.00 -2.92 7.43
N GLY A 194 20.10 -2.37 8.63
CA GLY A 194 20.51 -0.99 8.88
C GLY A 194 19.42 0.06 8.57
N TRP A 195 18.19 -0.37 8.30
CA TRP A 195 17.08 0.52 7.95
C TRP A 195 16.54 1.31 9.14
N MET A 196 16.70 0.78 10.36
CA MET A 196 16.27 1.46 11.60
C MET A 196 17.27 2.49 12.13
N ARG A 197 18.42 2.68 11.48
CA ARG A 197 19.47 3.63 11.94
C ARG A 197 18.96 5.07 11.87
N GLY A 198 19.11 5.80 12.98
CA GLY A 198 18.77 7.23 13.05
C GLY A 198 17.27 7.52 13.04
N ASN A 199 16.44 6.59 13.50
CA ASN A 199 14.98 6.74 13.58
C ASN A 199 14.35 7.30 12.29
N ARG A 200 14.74 6.73 11.15
CA ARG A 200 14.37 7.22 9.82
C ARG A 200 12.87 7.14 9.54
N PHE A 201 12.20 6.21 10.17
CA PHE A 201 10.74 6.01 10.09
C PHE A 201 10.25 5.15 11.26
N VAL A 202 8.97 5.20 11.52
CA VAL A 202 8.24 4.32 12.44
C VAL A 202 7.65 3.18 11.64
N VAL A 203 7.82 1.94 12.07
CA VAL A 203 7.21 0.78 11.39
C VAL A 203 5.72 0.76 11.65
N GLY A 204 4.93 0.52 10.60
CA GLY A 204 3.48 0.45 10.66
C GLY A 204 2.90 -0.78 9.98
N GLU A 205 1.57 -0.92 10.09
CA GLU A 205 0.76 -1.94 9.44
C GLU A 205 -0.58 -1.38 8.96
N GLY A 206 -1.26 -2.10 8.10
CA GLY A 206 -2.59 -1.77 7.61
C GLY A 206 -2.79 -2.10 6.14
N ALA A 207 -3.78 -1.48 5.50
CA ALA A 207 -4.07 -1.64 4.08
C ALA A 207 -4.66 -0.38 3.46
N GLY A 208 -4.38 -0.18 2.16
CA GLY A 208 -5.10 0.75 1.32
C GLY A 208 -5.58 0.05 0.05
N ALA A 209 -6.78 0.37 -0.39
CA ALA A 209 -7.39 -0.18 -1.60
C ALA A 209 -7.87 0.94 -2.52
N ILE A 210 -7.61 0.82 -3.81
CA ILE A 210 -8.17 1.69 -4.85
C ILE A 210 -8.89 0.85 -5.89
N LEU A 211 -10.05 1.29 -6.30
CA LEU A 211 -10.83 0.70 -7.38
C LEU A 211 -10.61 1.52 -8.64
N LEU A 212 -9.91 0.93 -9.61
CA LEU A 212 -9.64 1.51 -10.92
C LEU A 212 -10.69 1.09 -11.94
N THR A 213 -10.98 1.95 -12.92
CA THR A 213 -11.87 1.65 -14.04
C THR A 213 -11.29 2.12 -15.38
N SER A 214 -11.59 1.36 -16.42
CA SER A 214 -11.35 1.74 -17.83
C SER A 214 -12.40 2.71 -18.40
N LYS A 215 -13.47 2.99 -17.62
CA LYS A 215 -14.61 3.86 -18.00
C LYS A 215 -14.77 5.00 -16.98
N PRO A 216 -13.77 5.91 -16.86
CA PRO A 216 -13.84 7.00 -15.90
C PRO A 216 -14.99 7.97 -16.22
N SER A 217 -15.62 8.48 -15.17
CA SER A 217 -16.57 9.60 -15.26
C SER A 217 -15.82 10.94 -15.29
N GLU A 218 -16.55 12.01 -15.54
CA GLU A 218 -16.01 13.38 -15.47
C GLU A 218 -15.54 13.79 -14.06
N GLN A 219 -15.87 13.01 -13.04
CA GLN A 219 -15.45 13.26 -11.65
C GLN A 219 -14.31 12.33 -11.19
N SER A 220 -13.88 11.41 -12.05
CA SER A 220 -12.83 10.44 -11.70
C SER A 220 -11.46 11.08 -11.73
N VAL A 221 -10.67 10.92 -10.69
CA VAL A 221 -9.23 11.21 -10.73
C VAL A 221 -8.56 10.27 -11.71
N ILE A 222 -7.76 10.80 -12.61
CA ILE A 222 -7.15 10.03 -13.71
C ILE A 222 -5.74 9.59 -13.32
N LEU A 223 -5.46 8.31 -13.54
CA LEU A 223 -4.12 7.76 -13.55
C LEU A 223 -3.50 8.08 -14.91
N ASP A 224 -2.73 9.16 -14.97
CA ASP A 224 -2.26 9.74 -16.23
C ASP A 224 -0.85 9.27 -16.64
N GLY A 225 -0.06 8.78 -15.68
CA GLY A 225 1.27 8.24 -15.99
C GLY A 225 1.84 7.40 -14.87
N LEU A 226 2.69 6.46 -15.27
CA LEU A 226 3.48 5.61 -14.37
C LEU A 226 4.94 5.70 -14.81
N SER A 227 5.85 6.00 -13.88
CA SER A 227 7.27 5.94 -14.16
C SER A 227 7.72 4.49 -14.40
N ASP A 228 8.80 4.31 -15.12
CA ASP A 228 9.50 3.03 -15.09
C ASP A 228 10.11 2.80 -13.70
N GLY A 229 10.28 1.54 -13.33
CA GLY A 229 10.92 1.17 -12.09
C GLY A 229 12.45 1.39 -12.19
N HIS A 230 13.01 2.03 -11.19
CA HIS A 230 14.44 2.27 -11.09
C HIS A 230 15.04 1.52 -9.90
N CYS A 231 16.16 0.82 -10.11
CA CYS A 231 16.99 0.30 -9.04
C CYS A 231 18.22 1.20 -8.90
N TYR A 232 18.58 1.59 -7.68
CA TYR A 232 19.73 2.44 -7.43
C TYR A 232 20.63 1.87 -6.31
N SER A 233 21.94 2.04 -6.46
CA SER A 233 22.95 1.57 -5.49
C SER A 233 23.43 2.66 -4.54
N SER A 234 23.17 3.92 -4.86
CA SER A 234 23.62 5.08 -4.10
C SER A 234 22.60 6.20 -4.03
N LYS A 235 22.84 7.18 -3.13
CA LYS A 235 21.98 8.38 -3.05
C LYS A 235 22.03 9.23 -4.33
N SER A 236 23.15 9.22 -5.05
CA SER A 236 23.28 9.94 -6.33
C SER A 236 22.39 9.31 -7.39
N ASP A 237 22.35 7.97 -7.44
CA ASP A 237 21.48 7.26 -8.39
C ASP A 237 20.01 7.50 -8.07
N ALA A 238 19.65 7.49 -6.77
CA ALA A 238 18.30 7.84 -6.32
C ALA A 238 17.91 9.28 -6.71
N LEU A 239 18.88 10.22 -6.59
CA LEU A 239 18.67 11.61 -6.98
C LEU A 239 18.44 11.72 -8.51
N SER A 240 19.23 11.00 -9.31
CA SER A 240 19.09 10.97 -10.78
C SER A 240 17.74 10.39 -11.19
N ALA A 241 17.33 9.27 -10.61
CA ALA A 241 16.04 8.65 -10.88
C ALA A 241 14.86 9.59 -10.52
N ALA A 242 14.95 10.28 -9.36
CA ALA A 242 13.97 11.28 -8.99
C ALA A 242 13.94 12.46 -9.99
N PHE A 243 15.11 12.94 -10.40
CA PHE A 243 15.21 14.04 -11.34
C PHE A 243 14.61 13.65 -12.71
N GLU A 244 14.96 12.50 -13.25
CA GLU A 244 14.41 11.99 -14.51
C GLU A 244 12.89 11.86 -14.47
N CYS A 245 12.35 11.28 -13.38
CA CYS A 245 10.91 11.13 -13.21
C CYS A 245 10.19 12.49 -13.14
N PHE A 246 10.72 13.44 -12.37
CA PHE A 246 10.02 14.70 -12.10
C PHE A 246 10.27 15.78 -13.14
N SER A 247 11.39 15.72 -13.88
CA SER A 247 11.71 16.70 -14.93
C SER A 247 10.83 16.60 -16.18
N GLU A 248 10.24 15.45 -16.41
CA GLU A 248 9.32 15.22 -17.54
C GLU A 248 7.93 15.86 -17.34
N HIS A 249 7.68 16.48 -16.18
CA HIS A 249 6.39 17.05 -15.83
C HIS A 249 6.40 18.58 -15.81
N PRO A 250 5.25 19.22 -16.09
CA PRO A 250 5.13 20.67 -16.02
C PRO A 250 5.55 21.26 -14.66
N PRO A 251 6.06 22.49 -14.60
CA PRO A 251 6.50 23.12 -13.34
C PRO A 251 5.41 23.26 -12.29
N GLU A 252 4.15 23.34 -12.69
CA GLU A 252 2.97 23.43 -11.82
C GLU A 252 2.58 22.11 -11.16
N THR A 253 3.10 20.98 -11.66
CA THR A 253 2.86 19.66 -11.08
C THR A 253 3.38 19.60 -9.66
N ARG A 254 2.53 19.21 -8.72
CA ARG A 254 2.90 19.03 -7.31
C ARG A 254 3.46 17.66 -7.04
N VAL A 255 4.28 17.54 -6.02
CA VAL A 255 4.89 16.26 -5.59
C VAL A 255 4.44 15.97 -4.16
N MET A 256 3.94 14.76 -3.95
CA MET A 256 3.62 14.25 -2.61
C MET A 256 4.93 14.02 -1.86
N PRO A 257 5.17 14.69 -0.73
CA PRO A 257 6.37 14.44 0.05
C PRO A 257 6.32 13.07 0.73
N THR A 258 7.44 12.41 0.97
CA THR A 258 7.48 11.12 1.68
C THR A 258 7.71 11.27 3.18
N ALA A 259 7.35 10.22 3.94
CA ALA A 259 7.53 10.19 5.39
C ALA A 259 8.98 9.90 5.84
N THR A 260 9.82 9.35 4.97
CA THR A 260 11.18 8.91 5.33
C THR A 260 12.21 10.03 5.25
N SER A 261 12.90 10.32 6.35
CA SER A 261 13.76 11.52 6.49
C SER A 261 14.89 11.63 5.46
N TRP A 262 15.50 10.52 5.06
CA TRP A 262 16.59 10.57 4.07
C TRP A 262 16.06 10.86 2.66
N VAL A 263 14.84 10.45 2.34
CA VAL A 263 14.17 10.74 1.08
C VAL A 263 13.75 12.21 1.03
N GLN A 264 13.22 12.76 2.12
CA GLN A 264 12.86 14.18 2.21
C GLN A 264 14.04 15.09 1.86
N GLN A 265 15.28 14.70 2.25
CA GLN A 265 16.47 15.44 1.89
C GLN A 265 16.75 15.42 0.38
N ILE A 266 16.44 14.31 -0.31
CA ILE A 266 16.59 14.20 -1.76
C ILE A 266 15.49 15.02 -2.46
N GLU A 267 14.27 14.85 -2.05
CA GLU A 267 13.10 15.56 -2.59
C GLU A 267 13.26 17.08 -2.44
N SER A 268 13.71 17.54 -1.27
CA SER A 268 13.97 18.96 -1.03
C SER A 268 15.06 19.57 -1.92
N LYS A 269 15.99 18.76 -2.43
CA LYS A 269 17.03 19.23 -3.37
C LYS A 269 16.56 19.25 -4.82
N VAL A 270 15.72 18.30 -5.21
CA VAL A 270 15.34 18.09 -6.61
C VAL A 270 14.04 18.81 -6.96
N VAL A 271 13.08 18.83 -6.04
CA VAL A 271 11.70 19.28 -6.30
C VAL A 271 11.16 20.22 -5.22
N ALA A 272 12.05 20.96 -4.52
CA ALA A 272 11.66 21.81 -3.39
C ALA A 272 10.42 22.70 -3.67
N ASP A 273 10.40 23.35 -4.84
CA ASP A 273 9.33 24.27 -5.24
C ASP A 273 8.01 23.58 -5.58
N ARG A 274 8.04 22.26 -5.75
CA ARG A 274 6.89 21.44 -6.11
C ARG A 274 6.32 20.64 -4.95
N LEU A 275 7.07 20.50 -3.87
CA LEU A 275 6.59 19.76 -2.70
C LEU A 275 5.33 20.41 -2.15
N LEU A 276 4.33 19.61 -1.86
CA LEU A 276 3.11 20.08 -1.22
C LEU A 276 3.41 20.47 0.22
N PRO A 277 3.22 21.74 0.61
CA PRO A 277 3.44 22.17 1.99
C PRO A 277 2.31 21.69 2.90
N GLY A 278 2.62 21.45 4.18
CA GLY A 278 1.62 21.24 5.23
C GLY A 278 0.88 19.90 5.18
N ILE A 279 1.27 18.99 4.29
CA ILE A 279 0.72 17.65 4.31
C ILE A 279 1.33 16.91 5.50
N ALA A 280 0.50 16.65 6.52
CA ALA A 280 0.89 15.76 7.59
C ALA A 280 1.11 14.36 6.98
N HIS A 281 2.37 13.90 7.03
CA HIS A 281 2.64 12.53 6.70
C HIS A 281 2.22 11.66 7.88
N PRO A 282 1.58 10.53 7.60
CA PRO A 282 1.58 9.45 8.57
C PRO A 282 3.03 9.22 8.97
N THR A 283 3.29 9.29 10.27
CA THR A 283 4.65 9.15 10.82
C THR A 283 5.17 7.71 10.75
N CYS A 284 4.51 6.82 10.01
CA CYS A 284 4.92 5.43 9.90
C CYS A 284 5.08 4.98 8.44
N GLU A 285 5.91 3.96 8.26
CA GLU A 285 6.17 3.29 7.00
C GLU A 285 5.67 1.84 7.07
N ALA A 286 4.68 1.54 6.26
CA ALA A 286 4.07 0.23 6.08
C ALA A 286 4.19 -0.22 4.61
N SER A 287 5.33 0.05 3.98
CA SER A 287 5.69 -0.38 2.62
C SER A 287 4.56 -0.20 1.60
N THR A 288 3.99 -1.29 1.07
CA THR A 288 2.96 -1.23 0.02
C THR A 288 1.64 -0.62 0.53
N ALA A 289 1.31 -0.78 1.80
CA ALA A 289 0.17 -0.08 2.40
C ALA A 289 0.39 1.44 2.42
N SER A 290 1.60 1.91 2.76
CA SER A 290 1.97 3.33 2.70
C SER A 290 1.85 3.88 1.29
N ALA A 291 2.28 3.13 0.26
CA ALA A 291 2.14 3.54 -1.14
C ALA A 291 0.67 3.72 -1.54
N ALA A 292 -0.19 2.80 -1.11
CA ALA A 292 -1.63 2.90 -1.33
C ALA A 292 -2.22 4.12 -0.62
N TRP A 293 -1.87 4.37 0.64
CA TRP A 293 -2.34 5.54 1.40
C TRP A 293 -1.89 6.86 0.78
N ASP A 294 -0.63 6.96 0.34
CA ASP A 294 -0.10 8.14 -0.35
C ASP A 294 -0.88 8.40 -1.65
N THR A 295 -1.19 7.34 -2.41
CA THR A 295 -1.99 7.43 -3.65
C THR A 295 -3.42 7.89 -3.36
N ILE A 296 -4.06 7.33 -2.32
CA ILE A 296 -5.42 7.69 -1.90
C ILE A 296 -5.47 9.15 -1.45
N LYS A 297 -4.48 9.58 -0.67
CA LYS A 297 -4.38 10.97 -0.20
C LYS A 297 -4.19 11.94 -1.36
N ALA A 298 -3.35 11.60 -2.34
CA ALA A 298 -3.18 12.39 -3.55
C ALA A 298 -4.48 12.49 -4.35
N ALA A 299 -5.19 11.38 -4.52
CA ALA A 299 -6.48 11.37 -5.21
C ALA A 299 -7.54 12.23 -4.48
N LYS A 300 -7.54 12.22 -3.13
CA LYS A 300 -8.42 13.09 -2.32
C LYS A 300 -8.10 14.56 -2.56
N LEU A 301 -6.83 14.96 -2.53
CA LEU A 301 -6.41 16.35 -2.76
C LEU A 301 -6.82 16.88 -4.15
N ILE A 302 -6.77 16.02 -5.16
CA ILE A 302 -7.25 16.36 -6.51
C ILE A 302 -8.78 16.51 -6.50
N LYS A 303 -9.48 15.56 -5.90
CA LYS A 303 -10.95 15.54 -5.85
C LYS A 303 -11.51 16.74 -5.08
N ASP A 304 -10.81 17.20 -4.04
CA ASP A 304 -11.17 18.37 -3.25
C ASP A 304 -10.77 19.70 -3.91
N GLY A 305 -10.16 19.64 -5.11
CA GLY A 305 -9.72 20.82 -5.87
C GLY A 305 -8.50 21.53 -5.29
N THR A 306 -7.79 20.92 -4.34
CA THR A 306 -6.57 21.49 -3.74
C THR A 306 -5.43 21.58 -4.72
N VAL A 307 -5.31 20.58 -5.61
CA VAL A 307 -4.32 20.49 -6.71
C VAL A 307 -4.96 19.91 -7.96
N GLY A 308 -4.49 20.33 -9.14
CA GLY A 308 -4.95 19.77 -10.40
C GLY A 308 -4.18 18.55 -10.86
N GLU A 309 -2.91 18.46 -10.44
CA GLU A 309 -1.98 17.38 -10.83
C GLU A 309 -0.99 17.13 -9.70
N ILE A 310 -0.68 15.85 -9.46
CA ILE A 310 0.25 15.44 -8.41
C ILE A 310 1.03 14.19 -8.81
N ILE A 311 2.33 14.19 -8.52
CA ILE A 311 3.20 13.02 -8.58
C ILE A 311 3.31 12.42 -7.18
N VAL A 312 3.14 11.11 -7.09
CA VAL A 312 3.31 10.34 -5.87
C VAL A 312 4.52 9.42 -6.03
N PRO A 313 5.66 9.73 -5.37
CA PRO A 313 6.86 8.91 -5.44
C PRO A 313 6.79 7.74 -4.47
N TYR A 314 7.30 6.59 -4.87
CA TYR A 314 7.38 5.36 -4.07
C TYR A 314 8.85 4.95 -3.92
N TRP A 315 9.44 5.34 -2.79
CA TRP A 315 10.81 5.00 -2.44
C TRP A 315 10.84 3.72 -1.62
N GLY A 316 11.37 2.66 -2.21
CA GLY A 316 11.50 1.37 -1.54
C GLY A 316 12.73 1.27 -0.64
N LEU A 317 12.62 0.49 0.43
CA LEU A 317 13.73 0.18 1.34
C LEU A 317 14.81 -0.68 0.66
N SER A 318 14.43 -1.44 -0.37
CA SER A 318 15.31 -2.31 -1.17
C SER A 318 15.96 -1.58 -2.36
N GLN A 319 16.11 -0.26 -2.27
CA GLN A 319 16.76 0.55 -3.31
C GLN A 319 16.02 0.55 -4.65
N GLN A 320 14.70 0.49 -4.60
CA GLN A 320 13.82 0.61 -5.76
C GLN A 320 13.03 1.92 -5.69
N PHE A 321 12.72 2.47 -6.84
CA PHE A 321 11.96 3.69 -6.99
C PHE A 321 10.89 3.52 -8.07
N GLY A 322 9.74 4.11 -7.86
CA GLY A 322 8.68 4.26 -8.84
C GLY A 322 7.81 5.47 -8.49
N ALA A 323 6.98 5.91 -9.42
CA ALA A 323 6.05 7.00 -9.18
C ALA A 323 4.79 6.86 -10.03
N VAL A 324 3.72 7.52 -9.61
CA VAL A 324 2.49 7.69 -10.40
C VAL A 324 2.17 9.17 -10.53
N ARG A 325 1.67 9.57 -11.70
CA ARG A 325 1.07 10.88 -11.92
C ARG A 325 -0.45 10.74 -11.91
N LEU A 326 -1.09 11.52 -11.05
CA LEU A 326 -2.53 11.63 -10.97
C LEU A 326 -2.94 13.03 -11.43
N THR A 327 -4.05 13.11 -12.17
CA THR A 327 -4.59 14.39 -12.66
C THR A 327 -6.08 14.51 -12.38
N ALA A 328 -6.55 15.74 -12.27
CA ALA A 328 -7.97 16.02 -12.31
C ALA A 328 -8.56 15.56 -13.66
N PRO A 329 -9.85 15.22 -13.72
CA PRO A 329 -10.49 14.94 -14.98
C PRO A 329 -10.35 16.14 -15.89
N SER A 330 -9.77 15.96 -17.09
CA SER A 330 -9.78 17.02 -18.09
C SER A 330 -11.24 17.26 -18.47
N LEU A 331 -11.75 18.45 -18.20
CA LEU A 331 -12.97 18.92 -18.83
C LEU A 331 -12.76 18.73 -20.34
N ALA A 332 -13.59 17.88 -20.95
CA ALA A 332 -13.57 17.75 -22.40
C ALA A 332 -13.95 19.14 -22.96
N ASN A 333 -12.98 19.81 -23.61
CA ASN A 333 -13.27 20.97 -24.43
C ASN A 333 -14.04 20.55 -25.68
#